data_435fd7107b4e2612f7d851e7986d80f5
#
_entry.id   435fd7107b4e2612f7d851e7986d80f5
#
_cell.length_a   1.000
_cell.length_b   1.000
_cell.length_c   1.000
_cell.angle_alpha   90.00
_cell.angle_beta   90.00
_cell.angle_gamma   90.00
#
_symmetry.space_group_name_H-M   'P 1'
#
loop_
_entity.id
_entity.type
_entity.pdbx_description
1 polymer ?
#
loop_
_entity_poly.entity_id
_entity_poly.type
_entity_poly.pdbx_seq_one_letter_code
_entity_poly.pdbx_strand_id
1 'polypeptide(L)'
;MIVNAKAFLIKMEKKLKTNPKRKVRRSMERATNLVRNEAVESILRGVKSGPTVTRYQPKRVHQTSSAGETPASDTGFLASQISTEVRIIGKQIVGSVVSAAPYSVALEFGTTKMAPRPFLQPALKKSRQKIERIFIQEGVT
;
A
#
# COMPACT_ATOMS: atom_id res chain seq x y z
N MET A 1 6.44 -0.78 20.92
CA MET A 1 6.73 0.32 19.98
C MET A 1 5.97 0.06 18.68
N ILE A 2 4.94 0.81 18.44
CA ILE A 2 4.18 0.69 17.19
C ILE A 2 4.96 1.46 16.13
N VAL A 3 5.73 0.77 15.32
CA VAL A 3 6.35 1.37 14.15
C VAL A 3 5.30 1.39 13.04
N ASN A 4 4.57 2.50 12.94
CA ASN A 4 3.74 2.76 11.77
C ASN A 4 4.68 2.90 10.57
N ALA A 5 4.77 1.86 9.76
CA ALA A 5 5.38 1.98 8.44
C ALA A 5 4.48 2.88 7.59
N LYS A 6 4.68 4.19 7.70
CA LYS A 6 4.16 5.13 6.72
C LYS A 6 4.88 4.85 5.41
N ALA A 7 4.31 3.95 4.62
CA ALA A 7 5.03 3.47 3.47
C ALA A 7 5.08 4.48 2.33
N PHE A 8 4.13 5.42 2.21
CA PHE A 8 4.20 6.43 1.15
C PHE A 8 3.47 7.71 1.47
N LEU A 9 4.18 8.80 1.31
CA LEU A 9 3.68 10.15 1.17
C LEU A 9 3.63 10.50 -0.32
N ILE A 10 2.44 10.54 -0.90
CA ILE A 10 2.25 11.17 -2.21
C ILE A 10 2.15 12.67 -1.96
N LYS A 11 3.29 13.36 -2.12
CA LYS A 11 3.36 14.80 -1.92
C LYS A 11 2.99 15.50 -3.21
N MET A 12 1.89 16.20 -3.23
CA MET A 12 1.52 17.07 -4.33
C MET A 12 1.45 18.52 -3.87
N GLU A 13 2.34 19.34 -4.41
CA GLU A 13 2.27 20.79 -4.28
C GLU A 13 1.55 21.37 -5.49
N LYS A 14 0.40 22.00 -5.30
CA LYS A 14 -0.24 22.80 -6.33
C LYS A 14 -0.67 24.16 -5.82
N LYS A 15 -0.28 25.20 -6.58
CA LYS A 15 -0.83 26.54 -6.43
C LYS A 15 -2.28 26.52 -6.97
N LEU A 16 -3.24 26.60 -6.07
CA LEU A 16 -4.65 26.48 -6.37
C LEU A 16 -5.27 27.84 -6.63
N LYS A 17 -5.62 28.11 -7.88
CA LYS A 17 -6.36 29.31 -8.29
C LYS A 17 -7.85 29.07 -8.25
N THR A 18 -8.70 28.89 -7.52
CA THR A 18 -10.16 28.68 -7.49
C THR A 18 -10.62 27.27 -7.11
N ASN A 19 -11.12 27.17 -5.91
CA ASN A 19 -11.78 26.02 -5.25
C ASN A 19 -11.39 24.59 -5.70
N PRO A 20 -10.12 24.32 -5.90
CA PRO A 20 -9.65 23.03 -6.35
C PRO A 20 -9.27 22.12 -5.17
N LYS A 21 -9.28 22.62 -3.92
CA LYS A 21 -8.99 21.79 -2.74
C LYS A 21 -9.89 20.55 -2.70
N ARG A 22 -11.17 20.71 -3.02
CA ARG A 22 -12.12 19.59 -3.04
C ARG A 22 -11.80 18.59 -4.16
N LYS A 23 -11.46 19.08 -5.36
CA LYS A 23 -11.08 18.21 -6.49
C LYS A 23 -9.79 17.47 -6.20
N VAL A 24 -8.76 18.18 -5.74
CA VAL A 24 -7.47 17.58 -5.37
C VAL A 24 -7.64 16.55 -4.28
N ARG A 25 -8.41 16.85 -3.24
CA ARG A 25 -8.68 15.89 -2.16
C ARG A 25 -9.35 14.62 -2.70
N ARG A 26 -10.39 14.77 -3.52
CA ARG A 26 -11.08 13.64 -4.14
C ARG A 26 -10.15 12.81 -5.03
N SER A 27 -9.32 13.46 -5.83
CA SER A 27 -8.32 12.78 -6.66
C SER A 27 -7.32 12.03 -5.81
N MET A 28 -6.88 12.62 -4.69
CA MET A 28 -5.97 11.97 -3.74
C MET A 28 -6.61 10.77 -3.05
N GLU A 29 -7.87 10.86 -2.66
CA GLU A 29 -8.64 9.73 -2.08
C GLU A 29 -8.75 8.57 -3.09
N ARG A 30 -9.02 8.87 -4.35
CA ARG A 30 -9.03 7.86 -5.42
C ARG A 30 -7.66 7.25 -5.65
N ALA A 31 -6.60 8.06 -5.65
CA ALA A 31 -5.23 7.62 -5.84
C ALA A 31 -4.74 6.71 -4.70
N THR A 32 -4.99 7.10 -3.45
CA THR A 32 -4.62 6.26 -2.29
C THR A 32 -5.38 4.96 -2.26
N ASN A 33 -6.67 4.96 -2.59
CA ASN A 33 -7.47 3.74 -2.70
C ASN A 33 -6.97 2.81 -3.80
N LEU A 34 -6.53 3.37 -4.94
CA LEU A 34 -5.93 2.59 -6.02
C LEU A 34 -4.67 1.85 -5.55
N VAL A 35 -3.76 2.55 -4.88
CA VAL A 35 -2.53 1.95 -4.33
C VAL A 35 -2.86 0.89 -3.27
N ARG A 36 -3.78 1.18 -2.36
CA ARG A 36 -4.25 0.22 -1.35
C ARG A 36 -4.78 -1.05 -2.01
N ASN A 37 -5.66 -0.92 -2.98
CA ASN A 37 -6.25 -2.07 -3.65
C ASN A 37 -5.20 -2.90 -4.39
N GLU A 38 -4.24 -2.26 -5.04
CA GLU A 38 -3.12 -2.94 -5.70
C GLU A 38 -2.26 -3.71 -4.68
N ALA A 39 -1.96 -3.12 -3.52
CA ALA A 39 -1.22 -3.80 -2.45
C ALA A 39 -2.00 -5.00 -1.90
N VAL A 40 -3.28 -4.83 -1.60
CA VAL A 40 -4.16 -5.91 -1.11
C VAL A 40 -4.24 -7.04 -2.13
N GLU A 41 -4.46 -6.73 -3.40
CA GLU A 41 -4.55 -7.73 -4.46
C GLU A 41 -3.24 -8.49 -4.64
N SER A 42 -2.10 -7.82 -4.57
CA SER A 42 -0.79 -8.46 -4.64
C SER A 42 -0.53 -9.45 -3.50
N ILE A 43 -1.01 -9.14 -2.29
CA ILE A 43 -0.92 -10.02 -1.13
C ILE A 43 -1.84 -11.24 -1.30
N LEU A 44 -3.07 -11.01 -1.74
CA LEU A 44 -4.09 -12.07 -1.82
C LEU A 44 -3.90 -12.98 -3.05
N ARG A 45 -3.51 -12.42 -4.19
CA ARG A 45 -3.49 -13.10 -5.49
C ARG A 45 -2.15 -13.10 -6.21
N GLY A 46 -1.14 -12.43 -5.66
CA GLY A 46 0.19 -12.40 -6.26
C GLY A 46 0.86 -13.78 -6.29
N VAL A 47 1.80 -13.95 -7.20
CA VAL A 47 2.58 -15.19 -7.33
C VAL A 47 3.33 -15.48 -6.03
N LYS A 48 3.27 -16.72 -5.58
CA LYS A 48 3.97 -17.24 -4.41
C LYS A 48 4.72 -18.51 -4.80
N SER A 49 6.03 -18.53 -4.59
CA SER A 49 6.90 -19.64 -4.95
C SER A 49 7.67 -20.24 -3.80
N GLY A 50 7.40 -19.79 -2.58
CA GLY A 50 8.01 -20.33 -1.39
C GLY A 50 7.51 -21.72 -1.02
N PRO A 51 8.10 -22.36 -0.01
CA PRO A 51 7.69 -23.69 0.42
C PRO A 51 6.27 -23.70 0.97
N THR A 52 5.59 -24.85 0.75
CA THR A 52 4.28 -25.10 1.32
C THR A 52 4.43 -25.57 2.76
N VAL A 53 3.67 -24.97 3.67
CA VAL A 53 3.66 -25.32 5.09
C VAL A 53 2.26 -25.73 5.52
N THR A 54 2.17 -26.68 6.45
CA THR A 54 0.89 -27.08 7.05
C THR A 54 0.69 -26.36 8.37
N ARG A 55 -0.44 -25.67 8.53
CA ARG A 55 -0.91 -25.08 9.79
C ARG A 55 -1.93 -26.01 10.41
N TYR A 56 -1.93 -26.10 11.74
CA TYR A 56 -2.74 -27.11 12.45
C TYR A 56 -3.89 -26.53 13.28
N GLN A 57 -3.99 -25.22 13.38
CA GLN A 57 -5.08 -24.59 14.14
C GLN A 57 -5.72 -23.42 13.38
N PRO A 58 -6.69 -23.65 12.51
CA PRO A 58 -7.18 -24.92 11.98
C PRO A 58 -6.19 -25.56 10.99
N LYS A 59 -6.32 -26.85 10.76
CA LYS A 59 -5.46 -27.55 9.79
C LYS A 59 -5.70 -27.00 8.38
N ARG A 60 -4.68 -26.45 7.77
CA ARG A 60 -4.70 -25.92 6.41
C ARG A 60 -3.30 -25.95 5.79
N VAL A 61 -3.26 -26.01 4.48
CA VAL A 61 -2.03 -25.92 3.71
C VAL A 61 -1.85 -24.47 3.26
N HIS A 62 -0.68 -23.92 3.48
CA HIS A 62 -0.35 -22.53 3.15
C HIS A 62 0.90 -22.47 2.27
N GLN A 63 0.77 -21.84 1.10
CA GLN A 63 1.89 -21.53 0.21
C GLN A 63 2.56 -20.24 0.68
N THR A 64 3.83 -20.32 1.05
CA THR A 64 4.59 -19.14 1.46
C THR A 64 5.15 -18.37 0.27
N SER A 65 5.54 -17.13 0.47
CA SER A 65 6.27 -16.34 -0.53
C SER A 65 7.78 -16.56 -0.43
N SER A 66 8.47 -16.36 -1.54
CA SER A 66 9.92 -16.29 -1.59
C SER A 66 10.42 -14.84 -1.41
N ALA A 67 11.72 -14.69 -1.21
CA ALA A 67 12.36 -13.38 -1.12
C ALA A 67 12.07 -12.52 -2.38
N GLY A 68 11.73 -11.25 -2.18
CA GLY A 68 11.38 -10.32 -3.26
C GLY A 68 9.95 -10.42 -3.78
N GLU A 69 9.23 -11.49 -3.48
CA GLU A 69 7.80 -11.60 -3.76
C GLU A 69 6.98 -10.85 -2.70
N THR A 70 5.74 -10.48 -3.05
CA THR A 70 4.81 -9.94 -2.05
C THR A 70 4.49 -10.99 -0.99
N PRO A 71 4.21 -10.59 0.26
CA PRO A 71 3.86 -11.52 1.32
C PRO A 71 2.68 -12.41 0.95
N ALA A 72 2.73 -13.67 1.33
CA ALA A 72 1.61 -14.59 1.15
C ALA A 72 0.56 -14.34 2.24
N SER A 73 -0.72 -14.32 1.84
CA SER A 73 -1.83 -14.23 2.78
C SER A 73 -2.11 -15.62 3.39
N ASP A 74 -2.03 -15.72 4.71
CA ASP A 74 -2.44 -16.91 5.45
C ASP A 74 -3.86 -16.75 6.01
N THR A 75 -4.08 -15.68 6.80
CA THR A 75 -5.38 -15.39 7.44
C THR A 75 -6.08 -14.17 6.86
N GLY A 76 -5.47 -13.45 5.95
CA GLY A 76 -5.95 -12.16 5.45
C GLY A 76 -5.67 -10.98 6.39
N PHE A 77 -5.04 -11.21 7.53
CA PHE A 77 -4.79 -10.16 8.53
C PHE A 77 -3.98 -9.00 7.97
N LEU A 78 -2.84 -9.26 7.31
CA LEU A 78 -2.01 -8.21 6.72
C LEU A 78 -2.81 -7.33 5.74
N ALA A 79 -3.54 -7.94 4.84
CA ALA A 79 -4.37 -7.23 3.86
C ALA A 79 -5.44 -6.38 4.53
N SER A 80 -6.05 -6.87 5.61
CA SER A 80 -7.07 -6.14 6.39
C SER A 80 -6.51 -4.92 7.13
N GLN A 81 -5.22 -4.90 7.42
CA GLN A 81 -4.55 -3.82 8.14
C GLN A 81 -4.07 -2.66 7.26
N ILE A 82 -4.29 -2.74 5.95
CA ILE A 82 -3.91 -1.67 5.02
C ILE A 82 -5.06 -0.67 4.91
N SER A 83 -4.79 0.56 5.28
CA SER A 83 -5.74 1.68 5.25
C SER A 83 -5.20 2.87 4.46
N THR A 84 -6.08 3.80 4.15
CA THR A 84 -5.74 5.05 3.46
C THR A 84 -6.08 6.23 4.33
N GLU A 85 -5.32 7.31 4.17
CA GLU A 85 -5.55 8.56 4.85
C GLU A 85 -5.23 9.73 3.91
N VAL A 86 -6.07 10.76 3.92
CA VAL A 86 -5.81 12.01 3.21
C VAL A 86 -5.86 13.15 4.21
N ARG A 87 -4.76 13.88 4.33
CA ARG A 87 -4.63 15.03 5.23
C ARG A 87 -4.32 16.30 4.47
N ILE A 88 -4.78 17.42 4.99
CA ILE A 88 -4.40 18.75 4.54
C ILE A 88 -3.38 19.29 5.53
N ILE A 89 -2.18 19.59 5.05
CA ILE A 89 -1.09 20.12 5.85
C ILE A 89 -0.68 21.47 5.22
N GLY A 90 -1.14 22.58 5.81
CA GLY A 90 -0.94 23.91 5.25
C GLY A 90 -1.58 24.04 3.86
N LYS A 91 -0.77 24.27 2.83
CA LYS A 91 -1.20 24.36 1.43
C LYS A 91 -1.06 23.04 0.66
N GLN A 92 -0.70 21.95 1.34
CA GLN A 92 -0.47 20.65 0.71
C GLN A 92 -1.58 19.67 1.08
N ILE A 93 -1.93 18.82 0.14
CA ILE A 93 -2.80 17.66 0.37
C ILE A 93 -1.91 16.42 0.27
N VAL A 94 -1.87 15.65 1.35
CA VAL A 94 -1.04 14.46 1.47
C VAL A 94 -1.92 13.23 1.57
N GLY A 95 -1.73 12.31 0.64
CA GLY A 95 -2.33 10.97 0.70
C GLY A 95 -1.33 9.97 1.24
N SER A 96 -1.78 9.10 2.13
CA SER A 96 -0.98 8.04 2.73
C SER A 96 -1.67 6.70 2.63
N VAL A 97 -0.91 5.66 2.34
CA VAL A 97 -1.33 4.27 2.49
C VAL A 97 -0.51 3.67 3.62
N VAL A 98 -1.18 3.14 4.62
CA VAL A 98 -0.58 2.72 5.89
C VAL A 98 -0.94 1.27 6.18
N SER A 99 0.02 0.49 6.62
CA SER A 99 -0.22 -0.82 7.20
C SER A 99 -0.04 -0.77 8.71
N ALA A 100 -1.07 -1.20 9.45
CA ALA A 100 -1.07 -1.26 10.91
C ALA A 100 -0.59 -2.62 11.45
N ALA A 101 -0.30 -3.60 10.60
CA ALA A 101 0.24 -4.88 11.04
C ALA A 101 1.62 -4.69 11.68
N PRO A 102 1.87 -5.25 12.86
CA PRO A 102 3.13 -5.03 13.60
C PRO A 102 4.39 -5.45 12.83
N TYR A 103 4.26 -6.44 11.95
CA TYR A 103 5.37 -7.00 11.16
C TYR A 103 5.52 -6.36 9.76
N SER A 104 4.74 -5.34 9.44
CA SER A 104 4.75 -4.70 8.11
C SER A 104 6.10 -4.12 7.73
N VAL A 105 6.79 -3.49 8.67
CA VAL A 105 8.14 -2.91 8.44
C VAL A 105 9.14 -4.00 8.08
N ALA A 106 9.12 -5.10 8.82
CA ALA A 106 9.99 -6.24 8.57
C ALA A 106 9.75 -6.87 7.19
N LEU A 107 8.49 -6.93 6.76
CA LEU A 107 8.15 -7.42 5.42
C LEU A 107 8.62 -6.46 4.32
N GLU A 108 8.36 -5.17 4.47
CA GLU A 108 8.68 -4.18 3.44
C GLU A 108 10.19 -4.00 3.25
N PHE A 109 10.93 -3.92 4.33
CA PHE A 109 12.37 -3.60 4.32
C PHE A 109 13.29 -4.77 4.64
N GLY A 110 12.73 -5.90 5.08
CA GLY A 110 13.50 -7.03 5.55
C GLY A 110 14.09 -6.83 6.95
N THR A 111 14.73 -7.87 7.45
CA THR A 111 15.48 -7.89 8.70
C THR A 111 16.84 -8.55 8.47
N THR A 112 17.68 -8.62 9.51
CA THR A 112 18.96 -9.35 9.44
C THR A 112 18.78 -10.86 9.15
N LYS A 113 17.59 -11.41 9.45
CA LYS A 113 17.26 -12.84 9.28
C LYS A 113 16.29 -13.12 8.13
N MET A 114 15.69 -12.09 7.54
CA MET A 114 14.67 -12.24 6.51
C MET A 114 14.89 -11.23 5.39
N ALA A 115 14.93 -11.71 4.14
CA ALA A 115 14.96 -10.85 2.98
C ALA A 115 13.65 -10.06 2.82
N PRO A 116 13.69 -8.85 2.24
CA PRO A 116 12.50 -8.04 2.03
C PRO A 116 11.45 -8.76 1.19
N ARG A 117 10.18 -8.56 1.55
CA ARG A 117 9.00 -8.97 0.78
C ARG A 117 8.08 -7.75 0.64
N PRO A 118 8.47 -6.78 -0.20
CA PRO A 118 7.77 -5.50 -0.29
C PRO A 118 6.38 -5.67 -0.90
N PHE A 119 5.43 -4.91 -0.42
CA PHE A 119 4.04 -4.91 -0.89
C PHE A 119 3.47 -3.52 -1.12
N LEU A 120 3.96 -2.51 -0.41
CA LEU A 120 3.48 -1.13 -0.57
C LEU A 120 4.27 -0.37 -1.64
N GLN A 121 5.59 -0.47 -1.66
CA GLN A 121 6.42 0.17 -2.69
C GLN A 121 6.12 -0.32 -4.11
N PRO A 122 6.05 -1.64 -4.35
CA PRO A 122 5.67 -2.13 -5.67
C PRO A 122 4.27 -1.71 -6.09
N ALA A 123 3.32 -1.68 -5.16
CA ALA A 123 1.95 -1.22 -5.43
C ALA A 123 1.91 0.24 -5.87
N LEU A 124 2.64 1.12 -5.18
CA LEU A 124 2.74 2.52 -5.58
C LEU A 124 3.40 2.66 -6.96
N LYS A 125 4.52 2.00 -7.17
CA LYS A 125 5.26 2.06 -8.44
C LYS A 125 4.40 1.61 -9.62
N LYS A 126 3.67 0.51 -9.46
CA LYS A 126 2.75 -0.02 -10.47
C LYS A 126 1.55 0.90 -10.72
N SER A 127 1.08 1.60 -9.69
CA SER A 127 -0.07 2.49 -9.77
C SER A 127 0.26 3.89 -10.31
N ARG A 128 1.52 4.26 -10.42
CA ARG A 128 1.97 5.64 -10.71
C ARG A 128 1.30 6.26 -11.94
N GLN A 129 1.31 5.55 -13.06
CA GLN A 129 0.69 6.05 -14.29
C GLN A 129 -0.83 6.21 -14.17
N LYS A 130 -1.49 5.30 -13.47
CA LYS A 130 -2.94 5.38 -13.22
C LYS A 130 -3.27 6.57 -12.31
N ILE A 131 -2.43 6.85 -11.32
CA ILE A 131 -2.55 8.01 -10.44
C ILE A 131 -2.46 9.30 -11.25
N GLU A 132 -1.47 9.43 -12.12
CA GLU A 132 -1.31 10.60 -13.00
C GLU A 132 -2.55 10.82 -13.86
N ARG A 133 -3.12 9.75 -14.42
CA ARG A 133 -4.37 9.82 -15.19
C ARG A 133 -5.56 10.30 -14.37
N ILE A 134 -5.68 9.87 -13.11
CA ILE A 134 -6.74 10.33 -12.20
C ILE A 134 -6.67 11.84 -12.04
N PHE A 135 -5.50 12.40 -11.81
CA PHE A 135 -5.32 13.84 -11.64
C PHE A 135 -5.58 14.62 -12.93
N ILE A 136 -5.16 14.10 -14.06
CA ILE A 136 -5.44 14.70 -15.38
C ILE A 136 -6.95 14.72 -15.64
N GLN A 137 -7.65 13.62 -15.43
CA GLN A 137 -9.10 13.52 -15.66
C GLN A 137 -9.92 14.46 -14.77
N GLU A 138 -9.47 14.70 -13.54
CA GLU A 138 -10.14 15.64 -12.62
C GLU A 138 -9.75 17.10 -12.88
N GLY A 139 -8.90 17.37 -13.88
CA GLY A 139 -8.47 18.72 -14.22
C GLY A 139 -7.56 19.36 -13.16
N VAL A 140 -6.74 18.55 -12.49
CA VAL A 140 -5.86 18.97 -11.39
C VAL A 140 -4.42 19.19 -11.85
N THR A 141 -4.13 19.09 -13.11
CA THR A 141 -2.79 19.32 -13.68
C THR A 141 -2.50 20.78 -13.89
#